data_e47f80335c646b0a48c83ae97d6e5bab
#
_entry.id   e47f80335c646b0a48c83ae97d6e5bab
#
_cell.length_a   1.000
_cell.length_b   1.000
_cell.length_c   1.000
_cell.angle_alpha   90.00
_cell.angle_beta   90.00
_cell.angle_gamma   90.00
#
_symmetry.space_group_name_H-M   'P 1'
#
loop_
_entity.id
_entity.type
_entity.pdbx_description
1 polymer ?
#
loop_
_entity_poly.entity_id
_entity_poly.type
_entity_poly.pdbx_seq_one_letter_code
_entity_poly.pdbx_strand_id
1 'polypeptide(L)'
;MAEAELTQDVAEAFMHFYYDSLLTDLSRLQSVVDQSCKFVYRTCKPYGKESQYDSKKDPQAIMKALEIIYRDVEKVDILMWTPVLLEDSITLVVSAKYQQKAKQDPLLTSEVLVIGKNKQKQKRGFSLLAITTHIIE
;
A
#
# COMPACT_ATOMS: atom_id res chain seq x y z
N MET A 1 17.49 -24.34 3.91
CA MET A 1 16.87 -23.21 4.61
C MET A 1 15.41 -23.10 4.27
N ALA A 2 14.57 -22.95 5.26
CA ALA A 2 13.15 -22.80 5.01
C ALA A 2 12.87 -21.47 4.30
N GLU A 3 11.99 -21.52 3.31
CA GLU A 3 11.51 -20.29 2.68
C GLU A 3 10.66 -19.51 3.68
N ALA A 4 10.68 -18.18 3.57
CA ALA A 4 9.80 -17.35 4.36
C ALA A 4 8.34 -17.66 4.01
N GLU A 5 7.53 -17.90 5.01
CA GLU A 5 6.13 -18.22 4.83
C GLU A 5 5.25 -16.98 4.93
N LEU A 6 4.16 -16.98 4.17
CA LEU A 6 3.16 -15.93 4.23
C LEU A 6 2.25 -16.22 5.42
N THR A 7 2.42 -15.48 6.50
CA THR A 7 1.67 -15.65 7.73
C THR A 7 0.98 -14.37 8.14
N GLN A 8 0.10 -14.47 9.14
CA GLN A 8 -0.55 -13.30 9.70
C GLN A 8 0.48 -12.32 10.30
N ASP A 9 1.54 -12.83 10.92
CA ASP A 9 2.59 -11.99 11.50
C ASP A 9 3.32 -11.21 10.40
N VAL A 10 3.57 -11.84 9.27
CA VAL A 10 4.17 -11.17 8.11
C VAL A 10 3.24 -10.08 7.58
N ALA A 11 1.94 -10.37 7.51
CA ALA A 11 0.95 -9.40 7.07
C ALA A 11 0.94 -8.16 7.97
N GLU A 12 0.93 -8.38 9.28
CA GLU A 12 0.93 -7.28 10.26
C GLU A 12 2.21 -6.45 10.16
N ALA A 13 3.36 -7.12 10.09
CA ALA A 13 4.64 -6.44 9.97
C ALA A 13 4.71 -5.61 8.68
N PHE A 14 4.22 -6.16 7.57
CA PHE A 14 4.22 -5.44 6.29
C PHE A 14 3.29 -4.24 6.34
N MET A 15 2.12 -4.39 6.95
CA MET A 15 1.17 -3.29 7.11
C MET A 15 1.81 -2.11 7.86
N HIS A 16 2.45 -2.38 8.99
CA HIS A 16 3.13 -1.33 9.74
C HIS A 16 4.27 -0.71 8.96
N PHE A 17 5.04 -1.52 8.26
CA PHE A 17 6.13 -1.03 7.40
C PHE A 17 5.60 -0.10 6.31
N TYR A 18 4.49 -0.48 5.66
CA TYR A 18 3.90 0.30 4.59
C TYR A 18 3.47 1.69 5.08
N TYR A 19 2.68 1.75 6.14
CA TYR A 19 2.18 3.02 6.64
C TYR A 19 3.27 3.87 7.27
N ASP A 20 4.20 3.26 7.98
CA ASP A 20 5.34 3.98 8.53
C ASP A 20 6.18 4.60 7.43
N SER A 21 6.42 3.86 6.36
CA SER A 21 7.19 4.36 5.21
C SER A 21 6.48 5.51 4.51
N LEU A 22 5.16 5.45 4.37
CA LEU A 22 4.39 6.55 3.78
C LEU A 22 4.54 7.85 4.58
N LEU A 23 4.65 7.74 5.89
CA LEU A 23 4.70 8.91 6.78
C LEU A 23 6.11 9.44 7.00
N THR A 24 7.13 8.58 6.99
CA THR A 24 8.47 8.98 7.40
C THR A 24 9.47 8.99 6.27
N ASP A 25 9.49 7.94 5.45
CA ASP A 25 10.45 7.82 4.35
C ASP A 25 9.88 6.94 3.25
N LEU A 26 9.22 7.61 2.32
CA LEU A 26 8.54 6.94 1.21
C LEU A 26 9.51 6.11 0.35
N SER A 27 10.77 6.52 0.27
CA SER A 27 11.77 5.81 -0.55
C SER A 27 11.98 4.35 -0.10
N ARG A 28 11.65 4.02 1.14
CA ARG A 28 11.74 2.65 1.65
C ARG A 28 10.82 1.69 0.90
N LEU A 29 9.73 2.20 0.33
CA LEU A 29 8.79 1.36 -0.43
C LEU A 29 9.34 1.00 -1.81
N GLN A 30 10.27 1.75 -2.34
CA GLN A 30 10.80 1.50 -3.68
C GLN A 30 11.38 0.09 -3.81
N SER A 31 12.01 -0.42 -2.76
CA SER A 31 12.63 -1.73 -2.77
C SER A 31 11.62 -2.88 -2.72
N VAL A 32 10.39 -2.62 -2.27
CA VAL A 32 9.37 -3.66 -2.12
C VAL A 32 8.26 -3.58 -3.17
N VAL A 33 8.17 -2.47 -3.91
CA VAL A 33 7.20 -2.37 -5.01
C VAL A 33 7.68 -3.24 -6.16
N ASP A 34 6.87 -4.24 -6.51
CA ASP A 34 7.22 -5.17 -7.57
C ASP A 34 7.19 -4.49 -8.94
N GLN A 35 7.98 -5.06 -9.89
CA GLN A 35 8.03 -4.54 -11.26
C GLN A 35 6.68 -4.58 -11.96
N SER A 36 5.81 -5.49 -11.55
CA SER A 36 4.47 -5.64 -12.11
C SER A 36 3.38 -5.01 -11.24
N CYS A 37 3.75 -4.26 -10.21
CA CYS A 37 2.79 -3.65 -9.29
C CYS A 37 1.88 -2.66 -10.00
N LYS A 38 0.60 -2.70 -9.65
CA LYS A 38 -0.39 -1.73 -10.11
C LYS A 38 -0.99 -1.01 -8.93
N PHE A 39 -1.20 0.28 -9.08
CA PHE A 39 -1.83 1.10 -8.07
C PHE A 39 -3.09 1.74 -8.65
N VAL A 40 -4.22 1.47 -8.01
CA VAL A 40 -5.51 2.09 -8.36
C VAL A 40 -5.91 3.02 -7.22
N TYR A 41 -6.15 4.26 -7.56
CA TYR A 41 -6.55 5.29 -6.60
C TYR A 41 -7.90 5.84 -7.02
N ARG A 42 -8.86 5.77 -6.12
CA ARG A 42 -10.22 6.23 -6.40
C ARG A 42 -10.70 7.15 -5.29
N THR A 43 -11.30 8.26 -5.67
CA THR A 43 -11.92 9.19 -4.72
C THR A 43 -13.43 9.12 -4.87
N CYS A 44 -14.13 9.20 -3.73
CA CYS A 44 -15.59 9.24 -3.74
C CYS A 44 -16.09 10.61 -4.23
N LYS A 45 -15.34 11.64 -3.99
CA LYS A 45 -15.66 13.01 -4.41
C LYS A 45 -14.50 13.61 -5.18
N PRO A 46 -14.77 14.31 -6.32
CA PRO A 46 -16.06 14.36 -7.01
C PRO A 46 -16.24 13.17 -7.95
N TYR A 47 -17.39 12.55 -7.91
CA TYR A 47 -17.86 11.58 -8.91
C TYR A 47 -17.00 10.33 -9.13
N GLY A 48 -16.37 9.81 -8.07
CA GLY A 48 -15.66 8.55 -8.17
C GLY A 48 -14.49 8.55 -9.17
N LYS A 49 -13.75 9.62 -9.22
CA LYS A 49 -12.60 9.73 -10.13
C LYS A 49 -11.56 8.66 -9.82
N GLU A 50 -11.14 7.93 -10.85
CA GLU A 50 -10.16 6.86 -10.73
C GLU A 50 -8.88 7.21 -11.47
N SER A 51 -7.74 6.87 -10.85
CA SER A 51 -6.43 6.97 -11.47
C SER A 51 -5.72 5.63 -11.34
N GLN A 52 -5.02 5.23 -12.39
CA GLN A 52 -4.28 3.97 -12.41
C GLN A 52 -2.82 4.21 -12.74
N TYR A 53 -1.95 3.49 -12.04
CA TYR A 53 -0.51 3.58 -12.24
C TYR A 53 0.04 2.16 -12.37
N ASP A 54 0.93 1.94 -13.33
CA ASP A 54 1.44 0.62 -13.67
C ASP A 54 2.97 0.65 -13.73
N SER A 55 3.62 -0.07 -12.82
CA SER A 55 5.08 -0.14 -12.78
C SER A 55 5.69 -0.72 -14.03
N LYS A 56 4.98 -1.58 -14.77
CA LYS A 56 5.47 -2.12 -16.04
C LYS A 56 5.65 -1.05 -17.09
N LYS A 57 4.74 -0.06 -17.11
CA LYS A 57 4.78 1.03 -18.08
C LYS A 57 5.76 2.11 -17.67
N ASP A 58 5.80 2.43 -16.37
CA ASP A 58 6.71 3.42 -15.82
C ASP A 58 7.12 2.98 -14.41
N PRO A 59 8.36 2.51 -14.20
CA PRO A 59 8.79 2.04 -12.88
C PRO A 59 8.69 3.08 -11.76
N GLN A 60 8.63 4.36 -12.10
CA GLN A 60 8.55 5.42 -11.10
C GLN A 60 7.13 5.94 -10.88
N ALA A 61 6.16 5.48 -11.68
CA ALA A 61 4.80 6.03 -11.63
C ALA A 61 4.15 5.87 -10.26
N ILE A 62 4.27 4.69 -9.65
CA ILE A 62 3.64 4.43 -8.35
C ILE A 62 4.29 5.27 -7.26
N MET A 63 5.62 5.36 -7.23
CA MET A 63 6.33 6.16 -6.22
C MET A 63 5.96 7.64 -6.33
N LYS A 64 5.88 8.17 -7.54
CA LYS A 64 5.46 9.56 -7.77
C LYS A 64 4.03 9.80 -7.31
N ALA A 65 3.14 8.85 -7.60
CA ALA A 65 1.73 8.95 -7.20
C ALA A 65 1.60 8.94 -5.68
N LEU A 66 2.28 8.03 -5.00
CA LEU A 66 2.26 7.95 -3.55
C LEU A 66 2.79 9.25 -2.91
N GLU A 67 3.85 9.80 -3.48
CA GLU A 67 4.39 11.07 -2.98
C GLU A 67 3.36 12.19 -3.04
N ILE A 68 2.67 12.32 -4.16
CA ILE A 68 1.67 13.38 -4.34
C ILE A 68 0.46 13.16 -3.44
N ILE A 69 -0.05 11.93 -3.38
CA ILE A 69 -1.27 11.60 -2.64
C ILE A 69 -1.07 11.75 -1.15
N TYR A 70 0.07 11.31 -0.62
CA TYR A 70 0.31 11.28 0.82
C TYR A 70 1.18 12.44 1.33
N ARG A 71 1.48 13.41 0.47
CA ARG A 71 2.35 14.56 0.83
C ARG A 71 1.88 15.30 2.07
N ASP A 72 0.58 15.49 2.21
CA ASP A 72 0.00 16.28 3.30
C ASP A 72 -0.53 15.43 4.45
N VAL A 73 -0.32 14.13 4.42
CA VAL A 73 -0.76 13.24 5.49
C VAL A 73 0.28 13.26 6.61
N GLU A 74 -0.16 13.57 7.82
CA GLU A 74 0.74 13.60 8.98
C GLU A 74 0.55 12.43 9.93
N LYS A 75 -0.61 11.73 9.86
CA LYS A 75 -0.91 10.61 10.74
C LYS A 75 -1.88 9.65 10.08
N VAL A 76 -1.68 8.36 10.31
CA VAL A 76 -2.59 7.30 9.88
C VAL A 76 -3.03 6.52 11.09
N ASP A 77 -4.35 6.44 11.31
CA ASP A 77 -4.94 5.59 12.33
C ASP A 77 -5.59 4.40 11.65
N ILE A 78 -5.08 3.20 11.94
CA ILE A 78 -5.64 1.97 11.39
C ILE A 78 -6.84 1.56 12.25
N LEU A 79 -8.03 1.56 11.64
CA LEU A 79 -9.27 1.25 12.34
C LEU A 79 -9.55 -0.25 12.37
N MET A 80 -9.26 -0.91 11.25
CA MET A 80 -9.53 -2.32 11.11
C MET A 80 -8.62 -2.87 10.01
N TRP A 81 -8.15 -4.09 10.17
CA TRP A 81 -7.41 -4.76 9.11
C TRP A 81 -7.70 -6.25 9.13
N THR A 82 -7.73 -6.84 7.94
CA THR A 82 -8.02 -8.26 7.77
C THR A 82 -7.06 -8.83 6.74
N PRO A 83 -6.23 -9.81 7.12
CA PRO A 83 -5.40 -10.51 6.15
C PRO A 83 -6.16 -11.70 5.58
N VAL A 84 -6.08 -11.88 4.27
CA VAL A 84 -6.56 -13.09 3.61
C VAL A 84 -5.33 -13.82 3.10
N LEU A 85 -5.04 -14.97 3.71
CA LEU A 85 -3.86 -15.75 3.38
C LEU A 85 -4.18 -16.70 2.22
N LEU A 86 -3.49 -16.53 1.12
CA LEU A 86 -3.57 -17.41 -0.04
C LEU A 86 -2.25 -18.17 -0.15
N GLU A 87 -2.18 -19.16 -1.06
CA GLU A 87 -0.98 -19.95 -1.20
C GLU A 87 0.26 -19.12 -1.53
N ASP A 88 0.13 -18.19 -2.48
CA ASP A 88 1.26 -17.41 -2.98
C ASP A 88 1.21 -15.93 -2.60
N SER A 89 0.20 -15.51 -1.88
CA SER A 89 0.03 -14.09 -1.58
C SER A 89 -0.81 -13.87 -0.32
N ILE A 90 -0.72 -12.64 0.20
CA ILE A 90 -1.61 -12.16 1.25
C ILE A 90 -2.34 -10.94 0.69
N THR A 91 -3.65 -10.93 0.84
CA THR A 91 -4.46 -9.75 0.56
C THR A 91 -4.80 -9.10 1.88
N LEU A 92 -4.31 -7.87 2.08
CA LEU A 92 -4.61 -7.09 3.27
C LEU A 92 -5.72 -6.10 2.95
N VAL A 93 -6.81 -6.17 3.70
CA VAL A 93 -7.88 -5.20 3.60
C VAL A 93 -7.81 -4.31 4.83
N VAL A 94 -7.62 -3.01 4.62
CA VAL A 94 -7.37 -2.06 5.71
C VAL A 94 -8.34 -0.90 5.62
N SER A 95 -8.95 -0.57 6.76
CA SER A 95 -9.74 0.66 6.90
C SER A 95 -8.95 1.60 7.81
N ALA A 96 -8.77 2.83 7.38
CA ALA A 96 -7.92 3.77 8.10
C ALA A 96 -8.47 5.19 8.03
N LYS A 97 -8.01 6.02 8.97
CA LYS A 97 -8.23 7.47 8.95
C LYS A 97 -6.90 8.14 8.70
N TYR A 98 -6.86 9.01 7.70
CA TYR A 98 -5.67 9.79 7.37
C TYR A 98 -5.88 11.23 7.84
N GLN A 99 -5.05 11.66 8.79
CA GLN A 99 -5.06 13.05 9.24
C GLN A 99 -4.16 13.87 8.33
N GLN A 100 -4.74 14.87 7.68
CA GLN A 100 -4.00 15.76 6.80
C GLN A 100 -3.59 17.03 7.51
N LYS A 101 -2.43 17.58 7.13
CA LYS A 101 -1.96 18.86 7.62
C LYS A 101 -2.96 19.95 7.23
N ALA A 102 -3.20 20.87 8.14
CA ALA A 102 -4.07 22.02 7.91
C ALA A 102 -5.54 21.71 7.60
N LYS A 103 -6.00 20.46 7.82
CA LYS A 103 -7.39 20.08 7.69
C LYS A 103 -7.89 19.51 9.00
N GLN A 104 -9.12 19.85 9.36
CA GLN A 104 -9.70 19.39 10.62
C GLN A 104 -10.28 17.99 10.53
N ASP A 105 -10.90 17.68 9.39
CA ASP A 105 -11.57 16.38 9.23
C ASP A 105 -10.62 15.35 8.62
N PRO A 106 -10.53 14.16 9.22
CA PRO A 106 -9.71 13.10 8.64
C PRO A 106 -10.36 12.53 7.37
N LEU A 107 -9.54 11.96 6.51
CA LEU A 107 -10.02 11.20 5.37
C LEU A 107 -10.23 9.75 5.79
N LEU A 108 -11.41 9.22 5.50
CA LEU A 108 -11.67 7.79 5.66
C LEU A 108 -11.24 7.07 4.39
N THR A 109 -10.47 6.00 4.58
CA THR A 109 -9.97 5.23 3.45
C THR A 109 -10.27 3.76 3.60
N SER A 110 -10.40 3.07 2.48
CA SER A 110 -10.39 1.63 2.39
C SER A 110 -9.27 1.26 1.43
N GLU A 111 -8.35 0.41 1.89
CA GLU A 111 -7.20 0.04 1.10
C GLU A 111 -7.06 -1.46 1.02
N VAL A 112 -6.60 -1.92 -0.14
CA VAL A 112 -6.25 -3.33 -0.35
C VAL A 112 -4.80 -3.39 -0.81
N LEU A 113 -3.99 -4.11 -0.06
CA LEU A 113 -2.59 -4.35 -0.39
C LEU A 113 -2.42 -5.83 -0.69
N VAL A 114 -1.86 -6.15 -1.83
CA VAL A 114 -1.56 -7.54 -2.19
C VAL A 114 -0.06 -7.74 -2.09
N ILE A 115 0.35 -8.66 -1.23
CA ILE A 115 1.75 -8.95 -0.93
C ILE A 115 2.04 -10.36 -1.41
N GLY A 116 3.14 -10.53 -2.12
CA GLY A 116 3.57 -11.84 -2.58
C GLY A 116 5.03 -12.08 -2.28
N LYS A 117 5.45 -13.34 -2.45
CA LYS A 117 6.86 -13.67 -2.33
C LYS A 117 7.64 -13.01 -3.45
N ASN A 118 8.82 -12.50 -3.11
CA ASN A 118 9.69 -11.90 -4.10
C ASN A 118 10.21 -12.98 -5.05
N LYS A 119 9.89 -12.85 -6.34
CA LYS A 119 10.26 -13.82 -7.36
C LYS A 119 11.65 -13.57 -7.95
N GLN A 120 12.30 -12.49 -7.59
CA GLN A 120 13.66 -12.22 -8.06
C GLN A 120 14.63 -13.14 -7.36
N LYS A 121 15.48 -13.81 -8.12
CA LYS A 121 16.37 -14.88 -7.64
C LYS A 121 17.33 -14.46 -6.51
N GLN A 122 17.59 -13.20 -6.34
CA GLN A 122 18.58 -12.72 -5.37
C GLN A 122 17.99 -11.98 -4.18
N LYS A 123 16.68 -11.76 -4.18
CA LYS A 123 16.02 -11.05 -3.08
C LYS A 123 15.14 -12.00 -2.29
N ARG A 124 15.39 -12.06 -1.01
CA ARG A 124 14.50 -12.76 -0.06
C ARG A 124 13.48 -11.74 0.44
N GLY A 125 12.30 -12.22 0.76
CA GLY A 125 11.27 -11.41 1.37
C GLY A 125 10.04 -11.28 0.49
N PHE A 126 9.30 -10.21 0.70
CA PHE A 126 7.99 -10.04 0.10
C PHE A 126 7.95 -8.76 -0.72
N SER A 127 7.14 -8.79 -1.77
CA SER A 127 6.95 -7.66 -2.67
C SER A 127 5.51 -7.23 -2.67
N LEU A 128 5.31 -5.94 -2.86
CA LEU A 128 3.98 -5.36 -3.00
C LEU A 128 3.55 -5.52 -4.47
N LEU A 129 2.52 -6.33 -4.70
CA LEU A 129 2.06 -6.69 -6.03
C LEU A 129 0.95 -5.80 -6.54
N ALA A 130 0.14 -5.27 -5.65
CA ALA A 130 -0.96 -4.37 -6.03
C ALA A 130 -1.37 -3.52 -4.85
N ILE A 131 -1.83 -2.31 -5.15
CA ILE A 131 -2.36 -1.37 -4.17
C ILE A 131 -3.68 -0.84 -4.72
N THR A 132 -4.72 -0.87 -3.92
CA THR A 132 -5.97 -0.20 -4.25
C THR A 132 -6.33 0.69 -3.08
N THR A 133 -6.49 1.98 -3.34
CA THR A 133 -6.84 2.96 -2.31
C THR A 133 -8.13 3.66 -2.69
N HIS A 134 -9.12 3.57 -1.84
CA HIS A 134 -10.39 4.29 -1.98
C HIS A 134 -10.48 5.35 -0.89
N ILE A 135 -10.61 6.60 -1.29
CA ILE A 135 -10.91 7.68 -0.36
C ILE A 135 -12.44 7.77 -0.28
N ILE A 136 -12.97 7.46 0.88
CA ILE A 136 -14.42 7.42 1.09
C ILE A 136 -14.97 8.80 1.40
N GLU A 137 -14.20 9.61 2.10
CA GLU A 137 -14.56 10.99 2.40
C GLU A 137 -13.35 11.89 2.44
#